data_cd40782bfbaaf1e4bb8829945d8968b0
#
_entry.id   cd40782bfbaaf1e4bb8829945d8968b0
#
_cell.length_a   1.000
_cell.length_b   1.000
_cell.length_c   1.000
_cell.angle_alpha   90.00
_cell.angle_beta   90.00
_cell.angle_gamma   90.00
#
_symmetry.space_group_name_H-M   'P 1'
#
loop_
_entity.id
_entity.type
_entity.pdbx_description
1 polymer ?
#
loop_
_entity_poly.entity_id
_entity_poly.type
_entity_poly.pdbx_seq_one_letter_code
_entity_poly.pdbx_strand_id
1 'polypeptide(L)'
;MNANELDAVLQRDYEVDISKYFKKGWATLQPCFGPMVGFFLVIFLINVVLASIPVVGKIAPGVIYAPLSAGSTFVVLAILRGQSFEFKDFFKGLSNKYFLQLFLISLVGGLLTIVGVLFFLIPGIYLFVSYVFAVPFAVDWDLEFFQALEASRKLVSRQWLQVFVLLILIGLMNILGLLLLGVGIFVTAPLSICIIVCLYNDIAGNTLNSATEEA
;
A
#
# COMPACT_ATOMS: atom_id res chain seq x y z
N MET A 1 12.85 -13.02 13.05
CA MET A 1 11.39 -12.98 12.84
C MET A 1 10.72 -14.02 13.71
N ASN A 2 9.90 -13.62 14.67
CA ASN A 2 9.16 -14.55 15.52
C ASN A 2 7.87 -14.96 14.79
N ALA A 3 7.85 -16.17 14.22
CA ALA A 3 6.67 -16.71 13.55
C ALA A 3 5.41 -16.68 14.45
N ASN A 4 5.59 -16.87 15.76
CA ASN A 4 4.52 -16.82 16.75
C ASN A 4 3.87 -15.43 16.88
N GLU A 5 4.62 -14.34 16.69
CA GLU A 5 4.10 -12.97 16.75
C GLU A 5 3.26 -12.63 15.51
N LEU A 6 3.73 -13.03 14.35
CA LEU A 6 2.96 -12.87 13.11
C LEU A 6 1.64 -13.66 13.19
N ASP A 7 1.68 -14.90 13.67
CA ASP A 7 0.49 -15.73 13.84
C ASP A 7 -0.48 -15.10 14.86
N ALA A 8 0.01 -14.52 15.95
CA ALA A 8 -0.81 -13.80 16.92
C ALA A 8 -1.49 -12.58 16.30
N VAL A 9 -0.79 -11.82 15.46
CA VAL A 9 -1.35 -10.67 14.74
C VAL A 9 -2.42 -11.13 13.75
N LEU A 10 -2.17 -12.21 12.99
CA LEU A 10 -3.12 -12.74 12.02
C LEU A 10 -4.39 -13.32 12.67
N GLN A 11 -4.35 -13.60 13.98
CA GLN A 11 -5.50 -14.13 14.74
C GLN A 11 -6.28 -13.04 15.48
N ARG A 12 -5.84 -11.78 15.49
CA ARG A 12 -6.57 -10.69 16.15
C ARG A 12 -7.91 -10.43 15.49
N ASP A 13 -8.93 -10.27 16.31
CA ASP A 13 -10.20 -9.70 15.87
C ASP A 13 -10.05 -8.17 15.83
N TYR A 14 -10.57 -7.56 14.77
CA TYR A 14 -10.54 -6.12 14.59
C TYR A 14 -11.81 -5.63 13.91
N GLU A 15 -12.13 -4.38 14.13
CA GLU A 15 -13.22 -3.67 13.45
C GLU A 15 -12.67 -2.53 12.62
N VAL A 16 -13.27 -2.31 11.44
CA VAL A 16 -12.89 -1.22 10.54
C VAL A 16 -13.84 -0.05 10.73
N ASP A 17 -13.46 0.92 11.56
CA ASP A 17 -14.15 2.21 11.64
C ASP A 17 -13.70 3.12 10.49
N ILE A 18 -14.50 3.16 9.44
CA ILE A 18 -14.22 3.93 8.21
C ILE A 18 -13.96 5.40 8.54
N SER A 19 -14.81 6.02 9.38
CA SER A 19 -14.68 7.43 9.73
C SER A 19 -13.37 7.74 10.46
N LYS A 20 -12.98 6.86 11.39
CA LYS A 20 -11.71 6.93 12.10
C LYS A 20 -10.53 6.92 11.12
N TYR A 21 -10.52 5.99 10.16
CA TYR A 21 -9.38 5.84 9.24
C TYR A 21 -9.28 6.95 8.21
N PHE A 22 -10.39 7.52 7.76
CA PHE A 22 -10.36 8.73 6.93
C PHE A 22 -9.78 9.93 7.69
N LYS A 23 -10.21 10.16 8.93
CA LYS A 23 -9.65 11.24 9.79
C LYS A 23 -8.17 11.01 10.10
N LYS A 24 -7.80 9.78 10.48
CA LYS A 24 -6.42 9.42 10.79
C LYS A 24 -5.52 9.53 9.56
N GLY A 25 -5.97 9.05 8.40
CA GLY A 25 -5.25 9.17 7.13
C GLY A 25 -5.00 10.63 6.74
N TRP A 26 -6.01 11.50 6.90
CA TRP A 26 -5.83 12.92 6.66
C TRP A 26 -4.83 13.57 7.63
N ALA A 27 -4.93 13.27 8.92
CA ALA A 27 -3.98 13.77 9.92
C ALA A 27 -2.54 13.28 9.66
N THR A 28 -2.38 12.06 9.19
CA THR A 28 -1.07 11.47 8.84
C THR A 28 -0.51 12.09 7.55
N LEU A 29 -1.36 12.47 6.60
CA LEU A 29 -0.94 13.13 5.37
C LEU A 29 -0.44 14.56 5.60
N GLN A 30 -1.04 15.32 6.53
CA GLN A 30 -0.72 16.73 6.75
C GLN A 30 0.78 17.02 6.92
N PRO A 31 1.55 16.34 7.79
CA PRO A 31 2.96 16.63 8.00
C PRO A 31 3.84 16.30 6.78
N CYS A 32 3.41 15.40 5.91
CA CYS A 32 4.15 15.00 4.71
C CYS A 32 3.47 15.42 3.40
N PHE A 33 2.49 16.32 3.45
CA PHE A 33 1.68 16.67 2.28
C PHE A 33 2.54 17.13 1.09
N GLY A 34 3.41 18.12 1.30
CA GLY A 34 4.29 18.64 0.23
C GLY A 34 5.22 17.57 -0.36
N PRO A 35 6.03 16.89 0.46
CA PRO A 35 6.87 15.79 0.00
C PRO A 35 6.11 14.67 -0.72
N MET A 36 4.92 14.30 -0.22
CA MET A 36 4.09 13.25 -0.80
C MET A 36 3.55 13.66 -2.17
N VAL A 37 2.98 14.87 -2.28
CA VAL A 37 2.53 15.41 -3.57
C VAL A 37 3.70 15.54 -4.56
N GLY A 38 4.84 16.03 -4.10
CA GLY A 38 6.07 16.11 -4.92
C GLY A 38 6.50 14.74 -5.44
N PHE A 39 6.46 13.71 -4.60
CA PHE A 39 6.76 12.35 -5.01
C PHE A 39 5.79 11.82 -6.08
N PHE A 40 4.49 12.03 -5.91
CA PHE A 40 3.48 11.64 -6.91
C PHE A 40 3.63 12.42 -8.22
N LEU A 41 4.03 13.69 -8.18
CA LEU A 41 4.38 14.46 -9.38
C LEU A 41 5.60 13.88 -10.10
N VAL A 42 6.64 13.49 -9.36
CA VAL A 42 7.82 12.82 -9.94
C VAL A 42 7.42 11.51 -10.62
N ILE A 43 6.59 10.68 -9.96
CA ILE A 43 6.07 9.44 -10.55
C ILE A 43 5.27 9.75 -11.82
N PHE A 44 4.41 10.76 -11.80
CA PHE A 44 3.62 11.16 -12.96
C PHE A 44 4.51 11.58 -14.13
N LEU A 45 5.53 12.42 -13.89
CA LEU A 45 6.47 12.85 -14.92
C LEU A 45 7.26 11.67 -15.50
N ILE A 46 7.72 10.75 -14.65
CA ILE A 46 8.39 9.52 -15.10
C ILE A 46 7.46 8.72 -16.01
N ASN A 47 6.19 8.55 -15.65
CA ASN A 47 5.24 7.83 -16.48
C ASN A 47 4.95 8.52 -17.82
N VAL A 48 4.87 9.86 -17.85
CA VAL A 48 4.71 10.64 -19.09
C VAL A 48 5.90 10.41 -20.02
N VAL A 49 7.12 10.45 -19.50
CA VAL A 49 8.34 10.18 -20.27
C VAL A 49 8.37 8.74 -20.77
N LEU A 50 8.09 7.77 -19.90
CA LEU A 50 8.07 6.35 -20.27
C LEU A 50 6.99 6.04 -21.33
N ALA A 51 5.82 6.66 -21.23
CA ALA A 51 4.74 6.48 -22.20
C ALA A 51 5.13 6.88 -23.63
N SER A 52 6.13 7.77 -23.79
CA SER A 52 6.66 8.17 -25.09
C SER A 52 7.53 7.09 -25.76
N ILE A 53 7.93 6.05 -25.02
CA ILE A 53 8.80 4.97 -25.52
C ILE A 53 7.93 3.75 -25.83
N PRO A 54 7.78 3.34 -27.11
CA PRO A 54 7.04 2.13 -27.48
C PRO A 54 7.59 0.89 -26.74
N VAL A 55 6.72 -0.03 -26.32
CA VAL A 55 7.04 -1.24 -25.55
C VAL A 55 7.44 -0.96 -24.09
N VAL A 56 8.44 -0.12 -23.82
CA VAL A 56 8.90 0.21 -22.46
C VAL A 56 7.76 0.88 -21.67
N GLY A 57 7.07 1.85 -22.26
CA GLY A 57 5.95 2.56 -21.65
C GLY A 57 4.74 1.67 -21.31
N LYS A 58 4.62 0.49 -21.93
CA LYS A 58 3.56 -0.48 -21.62
C LYS A 58 3.93 -1.42 -20.46
N ILE A 59 5.21 -1.72 -20.29
CA ILE A 59 5.70 -2.73 -19.33
C ILE A 59 6.24 -2.08 -18.06
N ALA A 60 7.02 -1.00 -18.20
CA ALA A 60 7.70 -0.36 -17.08
C ALA A 60 6.78 0.09 -15.93
N PRO A 61 5.59 0.67 -16.17
CA PRO A 61 4.67 1.02 -15.09
C PRO A 61 4.30 -0.19 -14.22
N GLY A 62 4.04 -1.34 -14.83
CA GLY A 62 3.71 -2.58 -14.10
C GLY A 62 4.86 -3.12 -13.24
N VAL A 63 6.10 -2.90 -13.67
CA VAL A 63 7.31 -3.35 -12.94
C VAL A 63 7.64 -2.42 -11.79
N ILE A 64 7.50 -1.11 -11.98
CA ILE A 64 8.01 -0.08 -11.06
C ILE A 64 6.94 0.34 -10.05
N TYR A 65 5.66 0.14 -10.34
CA TYR A 65 4.56 0.65 -9.53
C TYR A 65 4.59 0.15 -8.08
N ALA A 66 4.77 -1.16 -7.85
CA ALA A 66 4.78 -1.70 -6.49
C ALA A 66 6.00 -1.23 -5.68
N PRO A 67 7.25 -1.25 -6.20
CA PRO A 67 8.39 -0.67 -5.51
C PRO A 67 8.22 0.82 -5.18
N LEU A 68 7.63 1.60 -6.09
CA LEU A 68 7.38 3.03 -5.84
C LEU A 68 6.26 3.24 -4.81
N SER A 69 5.16 2.49 -4.89
CA SER A 69 4.08 2.60 -3.89
C SER A 69 4.55 2.23 -2.49
N ALA A 70 5.46 1.25 -2.38
CA ALA A 70 6.09 0.88 -1.12
C ALA A 70 6.89 2.02 -0.48
N GLY A 71 7.51 2.90 -1.28
CA GLY A 71 8.17 4.09 -0.78
C GLY A 71 7.26 4.98 0.06
N SER A 72 6.04 5.21 -0.40
CA SER A 72 5.01 5.92 0.38
C SER A 72 4.63 5.17 1.65
N THR A 73 4.59 3.83 1.62
CA THR A 73 4.32 3.00 2.79
C THR A 73 5.40 3.17 3.86
N PHE A 74 6.69 3.18 3.47
CA PHE A 74 7.81 3.43 4.40
C PHE A 74 7.65 4.77 5.11
N VAL A 75 7.37 5.84 4.36
CA VAL A 75 7.22 7.19 4.92
C VAL A 75 6.02 7.28 5.86
N VAL A 76 4.88 6.71 5.47
CA VAL A 76 3.67 6.73 6.32
C VAL A 76 3.89 5.94 7.60
N LEU A 77 4.55 4.76 7.55
CA LEU A 77 4.90 3.99 8.75
C LEU A 77 5.86 4.76 9.67
N ALA A 78 6.87 5.44 9.10
CA ALA A 78 7.78 6.27 9.89
C ALA A 78 7.02 7.38 10.63
N ILE A 79 6.11 8.09 9.97
CA ILE A 79 5.29 9.13 10.58
C ILE A 79 4.41 8.56 11.70
N LEU A 80 3.74 7.42 11.48
CA LEU A 80 2.89 6.77 12.48
C LEU A 80 3.66 6.31 13.72
N ARG A 81 4.97 6.09 13.57
CA ARG A 81 5.89 5.69 14.65
C ARG A 81 6.66 6.88 15.26
N GLY A 82 6.35 8.11 14.85
CA GLY A 82 7.04 9.31 15.34
C GLY A 82 8.49 9.47 14.85
N GLN A 83 8.88 8.72 13.83
CA GLN A 83 10.21 8.79 13.24
C GLN A 83 10.30 9.92 12.20
N SER A 84 11.49 10.50 12.04
CA SER A 84 11.77 11.44 10.96
C SER A 84 11.92 10.71 9.63
N PHE A 85 11.54 11.37 8.55
CA PHE A 85 11.72 10.86 7.19
C PHE A 85 12.38 11.90 6.29
N GLU A 86 13.07 11.44 5.27
CA GLU A 86 13.65 12.27 4.23
C GLU A 86 13.00 11.95 2.87
N PHE A 87 13.08 12.87 1.90
CA PHE A 87 12.53 12.64 0.56
C PHE A 87 13.09 11.39 -0.13
N LYS A 88 14.34 11.03 0.17
CA LYS A 88 14.98 9.80 -0.35
C LYS A 88 14.27 8.52 0.11
N ASP A 89 13.56 8.55 1.23
CA ASP A 89 12.88 7.38 1.80
C ASP A 89 11.72 6.89 0.94
N PHE A 90 11.14 7.80 0.14
CA PHE A 90 10.15 7.43 -0.88
C PHE A 90 10.70 6.47 -1.95
N PHE A 91 12.01 6.39 -2.09
CA PHE A 91 12.67 5.51 -3.07
C PHE A 91 13.23 4.22 -2.44
N LYS A 92 13.03 4.01 -1.13
CA LYS A 92 13.50 2.79 -0.43
C LYS A 92 13.00 1.49 -1.05
N GLY A 93 11.79 1.49 -1.59
CA GLY A 93 11.23 0.33 -2.30
C GLY A 93 11.99 -0.07 -3.57
N LEU A 94 12.77 0.84 -4.16
CA LEU A 94 13.64 0.56 -5.32
C LEU A 94 15.00 -0.03 -4.92
N SER A 95 15.30 -0.15 -3.63
CA SER A 95 16.56 -0.75 -3.18
C SER A 95 16.63 -2.24 -3.54
N ASN A 96 17.85 -2.75 -3.74
CA ASN A 96 18.09 -4.15 -4.08
C ASN A 96 17.43 -5.14 -3.09
N LYS A 97 17.28 -4.73 -1.82
CA LYS A 97 16.67 -5.55 -0.78
C LYS A 97 15.18 -5.79 -1.04
N TYR A 98 14.43 -4.76 -1.40
CA TYR A 98 12.96 -4.79 -1.47
C TYR A 98 12.42 -4.93 -2.89
N PHE A 99 13.17 -4.48 -3.89
CA PHE A 99 12.69 -4.39 -5.27
C PHE A 99 12.11 -5.70 -5.79
N LEU A 100 12.85 -6.80 -5.66
CA LEU A 100 12.43 -8.10 -6.18
C LEU A 100 11.15 -8.60 -5.49
N GLN A 101 11.08 -8.48 -4.17
CA GLN A 101 9.93 -8.93 -3.39
C GLN A 101 8.67 -8.13 -3.75
N LEU A 102 8.80 -6.81 -3.82
CA LEU A 102 7.70 -5.91 -4.17
C LEU A 102 7.23 -6.10 -5.61
N PHE A 103 8.17 -6.29 -6.53
CA PHE A 103 7.86 -6.64 -7.91
C PHE A 103 7.10 -7.98 -8.01
N LEU A 104 7.54 -9.00 -7.29
CA LEU A 104 6.88 -10.31 -7.27
C LEU A 104 5.48 -10.24 -6.63
N ILE A 105 5.28 -9.44 -5.58
CA ILE A 105 3.95 -9.17 -5.01
C ILE A 105 3.01 -8.63 -6.08
N SER A 106 3.46 -7.62 -6.84
CA SER A 106 2.67 -7.00 -7.90
C SER A 106 2.37 -7.98 -9.04
N LEU A 107 3.40 -8.72 -9.47
CA LEU A 107 3.30 -9.65 -10.59
C LEU A 107 2.39 -10.84 -10.24
N VAL A 108 2.68 -11.53 -9.13
CA VAL A 108 1.95 -12.74 -8.73
C VAL A 108 0.55 -12.38 -8.23
N GLY A 109 0.43 -11.38 -7.37
CA GLY A 109 -0.86 -10.91 -6.87
C GLY A 109 -1.75 -10.40 -8.00
N GLY A 110 -1.19 -9.62 -8.93
CA GLY A 110 -1.88 -9.16 -10.13
C GLY A 110 -2.33 -10.30 -11.04
N LEU A 111 -1.44 -11.27 -11.32
CA LEU A 111 -1.76 -12.43 -12.14
C LEU A 111 -2.87 -13.28 -11.52
N LEU A 112 -2.79 -13.58 -10.24
CA LEU A 112 -3.82 -14.31 -9.52
C LEU A 112 -5.18 -13.59 -9.54
N THR A 113 -5.15 -12.26 -9.40
CA THR A 113 -6.36 -11.43 -9.47
C THR A 113 -6.96 -11.47 -10.88
N ILE A 114 -6.15 -11.32 -11.94
CA ILE A 114 -6.61 -11.38 -13.34
C ILE A 114 -7.19 -12.75 -13.65
N VAL A 115 -6.51 -13.82 -13.28
CA VAL A 115 -7.01 -15.19 -13.44
C VAL A 115 -8.33 -15.38 -12.71
N GLY A 116 -8.42 -14.88 -11.46
CA GLY A 116 -9.66 -14.90 -10.68
C GLY A 116 -10.81 -14.18 -11.39
N VAL A 117 -10.57 -13.01 -11.99
CA VAL A 117 -11.57 -12.24 -12.75
C VAL A 117 -11.99 -12.97 -14.04
N LEU A 118 -11.04 -13.59 -14.76
CA LEU A 118 -11.32 -14.31 -16.01
C LEU A 118 -12.19 -15.55 -15.79
N PHE A 119 -11.96 -16.29 -14.71
CA PHE A 119 -12.76 -17.48 -14.41
C PHE A 119 -14.09 -17.11 -13.77
N PHE A 120 -14.10 -16.21 -12.79
CA PHE A 120 -15.28 -15.68 -12.13
C PHE A 120 -14.97 -14.31 -11.53
N LEU A 121 -15.80 -13.32 -11.79
CA LEU A 121 -15.63 -11.95 -11.27
C LEU A 121 -15.48 -11.91 -9.74
N ILE A 122 -16.24 -12.72 -9.01
CA ILE A 122 -16.24 -12.75 -7.54
C ILE A 122 -14.89 -13.16 -6.93
N PRO A 123 -14.24 -14.28 -7.35
CA PRO A 123 -12.91 -14.62 -6.86
C PRO A 123 -11.84 -13.56 -7.17
N GLY A 124 -11.93 -12.88 -8.32
CA GLY A 124 -11.01 -11.81 -8.66
C GLY A 124 -11.13 -10.61 -7.73
N ILE A 125 -12.36 -10.15 -7.45
CA ILE A 125 -12.61 -9.08 -6.48
C ILE A 125 -12.16 -9.51 -5.09
N TYR A 126 -12.42 -10.75 -4.69
CA TYR A 126 -11.97 -11.28 -3.40
C TYR A 126 -10.46 -11.20 -3.25
N LEU A 127 -9.70 -11.63 -4.25
CA LEU A 127 -8.23 -11.59 -4.24
C LEU A 127 -7.69 -10.16 -4.25
N PHE A 128 -8.27 -9.28 -5.08
CA PHE A 128 -7.89 -7.87 -5.14
C PHE A 128 -7.97 -7.21 -3.77
N VAL A 129 -9.08 -7.38 -3.06
CA VAL A 129 -9.29 -6.85 -1.70
C VAL A 129 -8.32 -7.51 -0.72
N SER A 130 -8.16 -8.84 -0.82
CA SER A 130 -7.36 -9.62 0.10
C SER A 130 -5.85 -9.28 0.07
N TYR A 131 -5.34 -8.75 -1.04
CA TYR A 131 -3.92 -8.43 -1.21
C TYR A 131 -3.55 -6.98 -0.89
N VAL A 132 -4.50 -6.18 -0.39
CA VAL A 132 -4.27 -4.75 -0.13
C VAL A 132 -3.14 -4.47 0.86
N PHE A 133 -2.90 -5.36 1.82
CA PHE A 133 -1.85 -5.24 2.82
C PHE A 133 -0.55 -6.00 2.48
N ALA A 134 -0.45 -6.60 1.30
CA ALA A 134 0.74 -7.38 0.94
C ALA A 134 2.01 -6.51 0.91
N VAL A 135 1.93 -5.30 0.33
CA VAL A 135 3.06 -4.34 0.34
C VAL A 135 3.42 -3.89 1.76
N PRO A 136 2.49 -3.41 2.60
CA PRO A 136 2.77 -3.14 4.01
C PRO A 136 3.43 -4.31 4.75
N PHE A 137 2.96 -5.54 4.59
CA PHE A 137 3.57 -6.71 5.23
C PHE A 137 5.01 -6.97 4.77
N ALA A 138 5.29 -6.85 3.47
CA ALA A 138 6.64 -7.03 2.95
C ALA A 138 7.61 -5.96 3.47
N VAL A 139 7.13 -4.72 3.64
CA VAL A 139 7.92 -3.58 4.10
C VAL A 139 8.17 -3.63 5.60
N ASP A 140 7.14 -3.95 6.39
CA ASP A 140 7.14 -3.80 7.83
C ASP A 140 7.66 -5.04 8.57
N TRP A 141 7.31 -6.22 8.07
CA TRP A 141 7.73 -7.51 8.64
C TRP A 141 8.89 -8.17 7.87
N ASP A 142 9.40 -7.51 6.82
CA ASP A 142 10.46 -8.04 5.93
C ASP A 142 10.09 -9.43 5.37
N LEU A 143 8.79 -9.62 5.00
CA LEU A 143 8.28 -10.88 4.51
C LEU A 143 8.62 -11.08 3.03
N GLU A 144 8.87 -12.33 2.65
CA GLU A 144 8.95 -12.72 1.24
C GLU A 144 7.60 -12.53 0.55
N PHE A 145 7.61 -12.36 -0.78
CA PHE A 145 6.42 -12.01 -1.56
C PHE A 145 5.23 -12.95 -1.30
N PHE A 146 5.48 -14.26 -1.25
CA PHE A 146 4.40 -15.25 -1.04
C PHE A 146 3.84 -15.18 0.39
N GLN A 147 4.72 -15.05 1.38
CA GLN A 147 4.33 -14.90 2.78
C GLN A 147 3.54 -13.60 2.99
N ALA A 148 3.94 -12.49 2.35
CA ALA A 148 3.25 -11.21 2.42
C ALA A 148 1.84 -11.28 1.79
N LEU A 149 1.69 -11.92 0.62
CA LEU A 149 0.39 -12.16 0.00
C LEU A 149 -0.52 -13.02 0.87
N GLU A 150 0.00 -14.10 1.43
CA GLU A 150 -0.78 -15.02 2.28
C GLU A 150 -1.14 -14.39 3.63
N ALA A 151 -0.23 -13.63 4.26
CA ALA A 151 -0.50 -12.88 5.48
C ALA A 151 -1.61 -11.84 5.25
N SER A 152 -1.51 -11.07 4.17
CA SER A 152 -2.55 -10.11 3.77
C SER A 152 -3.89 -10.79 3.58
N ARG A 153 -3.94 -11.90 2.84
CA ARG A 153 -5.16 -12.65 2.59
C ARG A 153 -5.79 -13.17 3.89
N LYS A 154 -5.00 -13.77 4.77
CA LYS A 154 -5.50 -14.29 6.07
C LYS A 154 -6.08 -13.18 6.93
N LEU A 155 -5.38 -12.05 7.04
CA LEU A 155 -5.82 -10.91 7.84
C LEU A 155 -7.12 -10.32 7.29
N VAL A 156 -7.15 -9.98 5.99
CA VAL A 156 -8.31 -9.34 5.35
C VAL A 156 -9.55 -10.26 5.35
N SER A 157 -9.36 -11.58 5.19
CA SER A 157 -10.48 -12.54 5.16
C SER A 157 -11.37 -12.47 6.40
N ARG A 158 -10.87 -12.02 7.55
CA ARG A 158 -11.64 -11.90 8.79
C ARG A 158 -12.68 -10.78 8.76
N GLN A 159 -12.35 -9.68 8.08
CA GLN A 159 -13.23 -8.50 7.96
C GLN A 159 -13.32 -8.05 6.50
N TRP A 160 -13.36 -9.02 5.59
CA TRP A 160 -13.28 -8.78 4.14
C TRP A 160 -14.29 -7.73 3.65
N LEU A 161 -15.55 -7.83 4.11
CA LEU A 161 -16.60 -6.91 3.67
C LEU A 161 -16.33 -5.46 4.11
N GLN A 162 -15.83 -5.26 5.33
CA GLN A 162 -15.51 -3.92 5.83
C GLN A 162 -14.34 -3.29 5.08
N VAL A 163 -13.29 -4.09 4.79
CA VAL A 163 -12.15 -3.66 3.97
C VAL A 163 -12.61 -3.36 2.54
N PHE A 164 -13.47 -4.19 1.97
CA PHE A 164 -14.05 -3.97 0.65
C PHE A 164 -14.81 -2.64 0.56
N VAL A 165 -15.69 -2.37 1.54
CA VAL A 165 -16.43 -1.08 1.60
C VAL A 165 -15.48 0.10 1.73
N LEU A 166 -14.44 0.00 2.57
CA LEU A 166 -13.41 1.02 2.68
C LEU A 166 -12.73 1.28 1.33
N LEU A 167 -12.35 0.22 0.59
CA LEU A 167 -11.71 0.35 -0.72
C LEU A 167 -12.65 0.96 -1.77
N ILE A 168 -13.95 0.66 -1.74
CA ILE A 168 -14.95 1.32 -2.59
C ILE A 168 -14.97 2.84 -2.31
N LEU A 169 -15.02 3.24 -1.04
CA LEU A 169 -15.05 4.66 -0.68
C LEU A 169 -13.76 5.37 -1.07
N ILE A 170 -12.60 4.73 -0.91
CA ILE A 170 -11.32 5.23 -1.41
C ILE A 170 -11.37 5.37 -2.94
N GLY A 171 -11.91 4.39 -3.65
CA GLY A 171 -12.08 4.43 -5.10
C GLY A 171 -12.96 5.59 -5.54
N LEU A 172 -14.12 5.79 -4.90
CA LEU A 172 -15.01 6.92 -5.16
C LEU A 172 -14.32 8.27 -4.92
N MET A 173 -13.57 8.38 -3.82
CA MET A 173 -12.77 9.57 -3.51
C MET A 173 -11.74 9.85 -4.62
N ASN A 174 -11.06 8.83 -5.14
CA ASN A 174 -10.10 9.00 -6.24
C ASN A 174 -10.79 9.37 -7.57
N ILE A 175 -11.97 8.82 -7.85
CA ILE A 175 -12.79 9.22 -9.01
C ILE A 175 -13.17 10.70 -8.90
N LEU A 176 -13.62 11.16 -7.74
CA LEU A 176 -13.91 12.57 -7.50
C LEU A 176 -12.65 13.45 -7.67
N GLY A 177 -11.49 12.98 -7.16
CA GLY A 177 -10.22 13.67 -7.37
C GLY A 177 -9.84 13.80 -8.85
N LEU A 178 -10.09 12.76 -9.63
CA LEU A 178 -9.84 12.78 -11.08
C LEU A 178 -10.79 13.74 -11.81
N LEU A 179 -12.06 13.78 -11.42
CA LEU A 179 -13.07 14.68 -12.01
C LEU A 179 -12.77 16.17 -11.75
N LEU A 180 -12.03 16.49 -10.69
CA LEU A 180 -11.51 17.84 -10.41
C LEU A 180 -10.30 18.15 -11.30
N LEU A 181 -10.52 18.15 -12.63
CA LEU A 181 -9.51 18.44 -13.68
C LEU A 181 -8.24 17.56 -13.59
N GLY A 182 -8.33 16.38 -12.96
CA GLY A 182 -7.19 15.49 -12.76
C GLY A 182 -6.21 15.96 -11.65
N VAL A 183 -6.28 17.20 -11.21
CA VAL A 183 -5.36 17.73 -10.18
C VAL A 183 -5.67 17.12 -8.81
N GLY A 184 -6.94 16.85 -8.52
CA GLY A 184 -7.35 16.27 -7.25
C GLY A 184 -6.75 14.90 -6.96
N ILE A 185 -6.32 14.14 -7.98
CA ILE A 185 -5.67 12.83 -7.80
C ILE A 185 -4.35 12.94 -7.01
N PHE A 186 -3.61 14.06 -7.14
CA PHE A 186 -2.38 14.30 -6.40
C PHE A 186 -2.60 14.51 -4.89
N VAL A 187 -3.84 14.68 -4.47
CA VAL A 187 -4.24 14.73 -3.06
C VAL A 187 -4.89 13.41 -2.65
N THR A 188 -5.82 12.89 -3.46
CA THR A 188 -6.60 11.71 -3.10
C THR A 188 -5.80 10.42 -3.17
N ALA A 189 -4.84 10.27 -4.09
CA ALA A 189 -3.99 9.09 -4.15
C ALA A 189 -3.03 8.98 -2.95
N PRO A 190 -2.28 10.03 -2.55
CA PRO A 190 -1.55 10.03 -1.28
C PRO A 190 -2.42 9.72 -0.07
N LEU A 191 -3.60 10.33 0.01
CA LEU A 191 -4.54 10.11 1.10
C LEU A 191 -4.99 8.65 1.17
N SER A 192 -5.23 8.01 0.02
CA SER A 192 -5.59 6.59 -0.06
C SER A 192 -4.53 5.70 0.58
N ILE A 193 -3.25 5.97 0.31
CA ILE A 193 -2.14 5.22 0.92
C ILE A 193 -2.10 5.46 2.43
N CYS A 194 -2.24 6.70 2.88
CA CYS A 194 -2.28 7.01 4.31
C CYS A 194 -3.42 6.27 5.02
N ILE A 195 -4.62 6.21 4.44
CA ILE A 195 -5.77 5.49 5.00
C ILE A 195 -5.47 4.00 5.13
N ILE A 196 -4.97 3.37 4.05
CA ILE A 196 -4.66 1.93 4.01
C ILE A 196 -3.56 1.59 5.01
N VAL A 197 -2.48 2.39 5.06
CA VAL A 197 -1.35 2.14 5.98
C VAL A 197 -1.73 2.43 7.42
N CYS A 198 -2.59 3.43 7.70
CA CYS A 198 -3.11 3.65 9.05
C CYS A 198 -3.94 2.46 9.55
N LEU A 199 -4.82 1.90 8.69
CA LEU A 199 -5.58 0.70 9.01
C LEU A 199 -4.65 -0.48 9.27
N TYR A 200 -3.68 -0.72 8.37
CA TYR A 200 -2.69 -1.77 8.52
C TYR A 200 -1.91 -1.62 9.83
N ASN A 201 -1.39 -0.43 10.14
CA ASN A 201 -0.57 -0.21 11.34
C ASN A 201 -1.34 -0.44 12.64
N ASP A 202 -2.64 -0.12 12.67
CA ASP A 202 -3.47 -0.36 13.86
C ASP A 202 -3.76 -1.85 14.08
N ILE A 203 -3.83 -2.65 13.00
CA ILE A 203 -4.21 -4.07 13.06
C ILE A 203 -2.99 -4.98 13.15
N ALA A 204 -1.99 -4.72 12.32
CA ALA A 204 -0.88 -5.63 12.06
C ALA A 204 0.51 -4.97 12.10
N GLY A 205 0.60 -3.68 12.46
CA GLY A 205 1.88 -2.98 12.52
C GLY A 205 2.86 -3.68 13.47
N ASN A 206 4.11 -3.83 13.02
CA ASN A 206 5.17 -4.42 13.80
C ASN A 206 5.64 -3.42 14.87
N THR A 207 5.20 -3.61 16.11
CA THR A 207 5.54 -2.75 17.24
C THR A 207 6.97 -2.95 17.75
N LEU A 208 7.65 -4.02 17.35
CA LEU A 208 9.02 -4.31 17.79
C LEU A 208 10.04 -3.36 17.17
N ASN A 209 9.80 -2.88 15.95
CA ASN A 209 10.69 -1.92 15.30
C ASN A 209 10.68 -0.52 15.97
N SER A 210 9.67 -0.20 16.76
CA SER A 210 9.63 1.04 17.54
C SER A 210 10.41 0.95 18.85
N ALA A 211 10.56 -0.24 19.42
CA ALA A 211 11.24 -0.45 20.70
C ALA A 211 12.77 -0.63 20.58
N THR A 212 13.27 -1.02 19.40
CA THR A 212 14.72 -1.26 19.17
C THR A 212 15.51 -0.02 18.82
N GLU A 213 14.88 1.11 18.52
CA GLU A 213 15.55 2.38 18.21
C GLU A 213 15.59 3.35 19.41
N GLU A 214 14.89 3.01 20.53
CA GLU A 214 14.95 3.78 21.78
C GLU A 214 15.99 3.21 22.79
N ALA A 215 16.71 2.16 22.46
CA ALA A 215 17.75 1.52 23.27
C ALA A 215 19.13 1.72 22.68
#